data_dcd427942d02acf85dc85412f3228070
#
_entry.id   dcd427942d02acf85dc85412f3228070
#
_cell.length_a   1.000
_cell.length_b   1.000
_cell.length_c   1.000
_cell.angle_alpha   90.00
_cell.angle_beta   90.00
_cell.angle_gamma   90.00
#
_symmetry.space_group_name_H-M   'P 1'
#
loop_
_entity.id
_entity.type
_entity.pdbx_description
1 polymer ?
#
loop_
_entity_poly.entity_id
_entity_poly.type
_entity_poly.pdbx_seq_one_letter_code
_entity_poly.pdbx_strand_id
1 'polypeptide(L)'
;MSTPSQKKRRSKGKDGAVAPVGLRLNRLGRASPREAAGKPVYLAVEHDDDQEVPAHSIVELGGGGGEAHLVLHNVRGMSFATVESRYGPRIVGVGGKLFTTVYDPKTSMEIPGPFLVEPKLRPVLIPRSSKLYALSRTPSVVPGLDFLPWFVYLDLNYVLVAPHDARTMGWHHLPPPPIFPVRLNPLEYRDPPEVRVASYAVVGSHILLSVQQDKGTCAFDMDTNQWDMVDANNLPFIGKAVPLGGHLFIARSIANGGAAAVYDIRVFPLQPTSSGSHKTELSILNIPVVSKGIVPGQLFCSLGKGIFSSIDVRSAATPGPDAKLHKARIVHRTYSQVGGDDTEDNNYTVITKQHRQIYKLIDRTHHLAHPSPVVAALTMEAE
;
A
#
# COMPACT_ATOMS: atom_id res chain seq x y z
N MET A 1 -26.53 60.64 -30.17
CA MET A 1 -25.85 59.31 -30.27
C MET A 1 -25.26 58.99 -28.94
N SER A 2 -25.95 58.16 -28.17
CA SER A 2 -25.60 57.84 -26.78
C SER A 2 -25.04 56.43 -26.74
N THR A 3 -23.82 56.29 -26.24
CA THR A 3 -23.12 55.00 -26.05
C THR A 3 -23.62 54.29 -24.80
N PRO A 4 -23.86 52.97 -24.82
CA PRO A 4 -24.31 52.24 -23.63
C PRO A 4 -23.12 51.83 -22.74
N SER A 5 -23.29 52.14 -21.47
CA SER A 5 -22.39 51.78 -20.36
C SER A 5 -22.35 50.25 -20.12
N GLN A 6 -21.17 49.64 -20.24
CA GLN A 6 -20.94 48.24 -19.86
C GLN A 6 -20.85 48.09 -18.33
N LYS A 7 -21.84 47.43 -17.72
CA LYS A 7 -21.83 46.98 -16.33
C LYS A 7 -20.86 45.79 -16.21
N LYS A 8 -19.68 45.99 -15.61
CA LYS A 8 -18.78 44.94 -15.14
C LYS A 8 -19.47 44.08 -14.07
N ARG A 9 -19.87 42.87 -14.43
CA ARG A 9 -20.24 41.82 -13.46
C ARG A 9 -18.98 41.38 -12.72
N ARG A 10 -18.85 41.75 -11.45
CA ARG A 10 -17.94 41.15 -10.50
C ARG A 10 -18.42 39.72 -10.25
N SER A 11 -17.68 38.72 -10.73
CA SER A 11 -17.80 37.33 -10.28
C SER A 11 -17.30 37.27 -8.83
N LYS A 12 -18.20 37.08 -7.88
CA LYS A 12 -17.86 36.65 -6.54
C LYS A 12 -17.25 35.23 -6.66
N GLY A 13 -15.95 35.09 -6.41
CA GLY A 13 -15.34 33.80 -6.15
C GLY A 13 -16.09 33.17 -4.97
N LYS A 14 -16.78 32.09 -5.23
CA LYS A 14 -17.23 31.18 -4.18
C LYS A 14 -15.97 30.49 -3.67
N ASP A 15 -15.53 30.87 -2.49
CA ASP A 15 -14.64 30.03 -1.68
C ASP A 15 -15.34 28.69 -1.57
N GLY A 16 -14.77 27.67 -2.21
CA GLY A 16 -15.31 26.33 -2.21
C GLY A 16 -15.13 25.75 -0.80
N ALA A 17 -16.11 25.95 0.05
CA ALA A 17 -16.24 25.17 1.27
C ALA A 17 -16.34 23.69 0.84
N VAL A 18 -15.30 22.91 1.16
CA VAL A 18 -15.27 21.47 0.96
C VAL A 18 -16.47 20.90 1.69
N ALA A 19 -17.39 20.28 0.96
CA ALA A 19 -18.56 19.66 1.55
C ALA A 19 -18.10 18.59 2.56
N PRO A 20 -18.69 18.51 3.76
CA PRO A 20 -18.30 17.52 4.76
C PRO A 20 -18.46 16.12 4.16
N VAL A 21 -17.41 15.30 4.31
CA VAL A 21 -17.38 13.92 3.82
C VAL A 21 -18.52 13.14 4.48
N GLY A 22 -19.40 12.59 3.66
CA GLY A 22 -20.51 11.74 4.13
C GLY A 22 -20.09 10.35 4.60
N LEU A 23 -18.79 10.05 4.56
CA LEU A 23 -18.25 8.75 4.96
C LEU A 23 -18.27 8.61 6.47
N ARG A 24 -18.89 7.52 6.94
CA ARG A 24 -18.96 7.15 8.35
C ARG A 24 -18.57 5.70 8.57
N LEU A 25 -17.79 5.46 9.61
CA LEU A 25 -17.45 4.14 10.08
C LEU A 25 -18.17 3.89 11.42
N ASN A 26 -19.15 3.00 11.41
CA ASN A 26 -19.92 2.64 12.59
C ASN A 26 -19.48 1.26 13.09
N ARG A 27 -19.06 1.18 14.33
CA ARG A 27 -18.74 -0.08 14.99
C ARG A 27 -20.04 -0.85 15.31
N LEU A 28 -20.04 -2.15 14.99
CA LEU A 28 -21.12 -3.07 15.35
C LEU A 28 -20.71 -3.90 16.57
N GLY A 29 -21.29 -3.61 17.73
CA GLY A 29 -21.01 -4.30 19.01
C GLY A 29 -20.42 -3.39 20.09
N ARG A 30 -20.40 -3.92 21.33
CA ARG A 30 -19.84 -3.18 22.48
C ARG A 30 -18.31 -3.16 22.46
N ALA A 31 -17.72 -2.05 22.89
CA ALA A 31 -16.29 -1.93 23.14
C ALA A 31 -15.88 -2.86 24.29
N SER A 32 -14.78 -3.57 24.12
CA SER A 32 -14.14 -4.29 25.23
C SER A 32 -13.20 -3.31 25.96
N PRO A 33 -13.15 -3.33 27.31
CA PRO A 33 -12.26 -2.44 28.08
C PRO A 33 -10.76 -2.60 27.75
N ARG A 34 -10.36 -3.73 27.14
CA ARG A 34 -8.96 -3.98 26.71
C ARG A 34 -8.58 -3.31 25.40
N GLU A 35 -9.50 -2.68 24.70
CA GLU A 35 -9.29 -2.14 23.35
C GLU A 35 -8.62 -0.76 23.33
N ALA A 36 -8.60 -0.05 24.46
CA ALA A 36 -8.00 1.30 24.55
C ALA A 36 -6.46 1.33 24.40
N ALA A 37 -5.79 0.17 24.35
CA ALA A 37 -4.32 0.07 24.34
C ALA A 37 -3.73 -0.35 22.96
N GLY A 38 -4.56 -0.60 21.96
CA GLY A 38 -4.10 -1.00 20.61
C GLY A 38 -3.68 0.21 19.78
N LYS A 39 -2.63 0.03 18.94
CA LYS A 39 -2.23 1.04 17.97
C LYS A 39 -3.35 1.30 16.97
N PRO A 40 -3.59 2.57 16.58
CA PRO A 40 -4.61 2.89 15.59
C PRO A 40 -4.26 2.29 14.23
N VAL A 41 -5.27 1.71 13.60
CA VAL A 41 -5.20 1.23 12.22
C VAL A 41 -6.00 2.19 11.36
N TYR A 42 -5.41 2.68 10.28
CA TYR A 42 -6.07 3.55 9.33
C TYR A 42 -6.41 2.78 8.05
N LEU A 43 -7.57 3.05 7.50
CA LEU A 43 -7.98 2.54 6.20
C LEU A 43 -8.00 3.66 5.18
N ALA A 44 -7.36 3.44 4.04
CA ALA A 44 -7.56 4.28 2.86
C ALA A 44 -8.74 3.72 2.06
N VAL A 45 -9.75 4.55 1.85
CA VAL A 45 -11.01 4.21 1.19
C VAL A 45 -11.13 4.99 -0.10
N GLU A 46 -11.36 4.30 -1.22
CA GLU A 46 -11.60 4.90 -2.53
C GLU A 46 -13.12 5.05 -2.76
N HIS A 47 -13.52 6.21 -3.26
CA HIS A 47 -14.90 6.58 -3.56
C HIS A 47 -15.07 6.87 -5.04
N ASP A 48 -16.27 6.66 -5.53
CA ASP A 48 -16.74 7.17 -6.81
C ASP A 48 -17.95 8.09 -6.56
N ASP A 49 -18.09 9.17 -7.30
CA ASP A 49 -19.30 9.98 -7.29
C ASP A 49 -20.09 9.82 -8.59
N ASP A 50 -21.29 10.45 -8.63
CA ASP A 50 -22.16 10.41 -9.81
C ASP A 50 -21.59 11.17 -11.00
N GLN A 51 -20.60 12.02 -10.78
CA GLN A 51 -19.88 12.77 -11.81
C GLN A 51 -18.57 12.08 -12.20
N GLU A 52 -18.37 10.84 -11.78
CA GLU A 52 -17.13 10.06 -11.98
C GLU A 52 -15.88 10.74 -11.40
N VAL A 53 -16.05 11.59 -10.40
CA VAL A 53 -14.93 12.21 -9.68
C VAL A 53 -14.47 11.30 -8.57
N PRO A 54 -13.36 10.58 -8.76
CA PRO A 54 -12.85 9.69 -7.74
C PRO A 54 -12.29 10.48 -6.55
N ALA A 55 -12.43 9.92 -5.37
CA ALA A 55 -11.89 10.51 -4.15
C ALA A 55 -11.33 9.43 -3.23
N HIS A 56 -10.46 9.82 -2.30
CA HIS A 56 -9.94 8.94 -1.25
C HIS A 56 -10.15 9.55 0.12
N SER A 57 -10.49 8.72 1.09
CA SER A 57 -10.62 9.12 2.49
C SER A 57 -9.76 8.24 3.38
N ILE A 58 -9.23 8.81 4.46
CA ILE A 58 -8.54 8.06 5.52
C ILE A 58 -9.48 7.96 6.73
N VAL A 59 -9.71 6.75 7.21
CA VAL A 59 -10.61 6.45 8.31
C VAL A 59 -9.87 5.64 9.37
N GLU A 60 -9.94 6.05 10.63
CA GLU A 60 -9.35 5.34 11.75
C GLU A 60 -10.26 4.21 12.25
N LEU A 61 -9.68 3.00 12.45
CA LEU A 61 -10.31 1.89 13.16
C LEU A 61 -9.97 1.96 14.64
N GLY A 62 -10.98 1.90 15.51
CA GLY A 62 -10.76 1.83 16.96
C GLY A 62 -11.30 3.01 17.77
N GLY A 63 -11.44 4.18 17.20
CA GLY A 63 -12.22 5.27 17.80
C GLY A 63 -13.72 4.98 17.79
N GLY A 64 -14.50 5.52 18.68
CA GLY A 64 -15.92 5.23 18.89
C GLY A 64 -16.89 5.57 17.76
N GLY A 65 -16.49 5.43 16.51
CA GLY A 65 -17.19 5.81 15.29
C GLY A 65 -16.58 7.11 14.73
N GLY A 66 -15.62 6.97 13.80
CA GLY A 66 -14.89 8.11 13.25
C GLY A 66 -15.54 8.66 11.97
N GLU A 67 -15.54 9.97 11.84
CA GLU A 67 -15.70 10.64 10.54
C GLU A 67 -14.40 10.49 9.75
N ALA A 68 -14.48 10.51 8.43
CA ALA A 68 -13.29 10.47 7.59
C ALA A 68 -12.47 11.76 7.77
N HIS A 69 -11.17 11.62 7.94
CA HIS A 69 -10.28 12.75 8.23
C HIS A 69 -9.74 13.45 6.98
N LEU A 70 -9.72 12.75 5.83
CA LEU A 70 -9.16 13.31 4.61
C LEU A 70 -9.99 12.93 3.41
N VAL A 71 -10.15 13.85 2.49
CA VAL A 71 -10.75 13.62 1.17
C VAL A 71 -9.84 14.20 0.10
N LEU A 72 -9.21 13.32 -0.65
CA LEU A 72 -8.51 13.67 -1.89
C LEU A 72 -9.49 13.56 -3.05
N HIS A 73 -9.70 14.67 -3.75
CA HIS A 73 -10.60 14.71 -4.90
C HIS A 73 -9.83 14.51 -6.23
N ASN A 74 -10.54 13.99 -7.23
CA ASN A 74 -10.09 13.88 -8.63
C ASN A 74 -8.92 12.92 -8.89
N VAL A 75 -8.68 11.92 -8.04
CA VAL A 75 -7.56 11.01 -8.22
C VAL A 75 -7.98 9.56 -8.04
N ARG A 76 -7.98 8.76 -9.12
CA ARG A 76 -8.13 7.30 -9.07
C ARG A 76 -6.78 6.61 -9.01
N GLY A 77 -6.77 5.40 -8.44
CA GLY A 77 -5.62 4.52 -8.53
C GLY A 77 -4.42 4.97 -7.70
N MET A 78 -4.65 5.59 -6.56
CA MET A 78 -3.62 5.83 -5.56
C MET A 78 -3.33 4.57 -4.73
N SER A 79 -2.11 4.49 -4.24
CA SER A 79 -1.70 3.60 -3.16
C SER A 79 -1.25 4.42 -1.97
N PHE A 80 -1.34 3.83 -0.77
CA PHE A 80 -1.02 4.52 0.48
C PHE A 80 -0.04 3.68 1.30
N ALA A 81 0.89 4.37 1.96
CA ALA A 81 1.83 3.77 2.90
C ALA A 81 2.08 4.71 4.08
N THR A 82 2.45 4.16 5.22
CA THR A 82 2.97 4.93 6.34
C THR A 82 4.47 5.06 6.19
N VAL A 83 4.99 6.27 6.34
CA VAL A 83 6.41 6.59 6.23
C VAL A 83 6.84 7.31 7.50
N GLU A 84 7.92 6.86 8.10
CA GLU A 84 8.52 7.54 9.24
C GLU A 84 9.27 8.79 8.75
N SER A 85 9.25 9.85 9.53
CA SER A 85 10.02 11.04 9.26
C SER A 85 10.53 11.64 10.57
N ARG A 86 11.50 12.53 10.50
CA ARG A 86 11.97 13.28 11.68
C ARG A 86 10.87 14.10 12.36
N TYR A 87 9.75 14.32 11.68
CA TYR A 87 8.56 15.00 12.24
C TYR A 87 7.48 14.02 12.69
N GLY A 88 7.83 12.72 12.78
CA GLY A 88 6.94 11.61 13.11
C GLY A 88 6.32 10.95 11.88
N PRO A 89 5.55 9.89 12.09
CA PRO A 89 4.95 9.10 11.02
C PRO A 89 3.90 9.90 10.24
N ARG A 90 3.86 9.67 8.93
CA ARG A 90 2.93 10.27 7.97
C ARG A 90 2.30 9.20 7.09
N ILE A 91 1.07 9.42 6.67
CA ILE A 91 0.43 8.63 5.62
C ILE A 91 0.72 9.32 4.30
N VAL A 92 1.34 8.60 3.38
CA VAL A 92 1.69 9.12 2.05
C VAL A 92 0.87 8.38 1.01
N GLY A 93 0.12 9.14 0.23
CA GLY A 93 -0.62 8.66 -0.94
C GLY A 93 0.16 8.98 -2.21
N VAL A 94 0.31 8.00 -3.09
CA VAL A 94 1.05 8.14 -4.36
C VAL A 94 0.28 7.48 -5.48
N GLY A 95 0.25 8.10 -6.64
CA GLY A 95 -0.30 7.50 -7.85
C GLY A 95 -1.40 8.33 -8.50
N GLY A 96 -2.40 7.64 -9.02
CA GLY A 96 -3.35 8.27 -9.92
C GLY A 96 -2.64 8.67 -11.20
N LYS A 97 -2.63 9.96 -11.52
CA LYS A 97 -1.81 10.44 -12.65
C LYS A 97 -0.38 10.72 -12.17
N LEU A 98 -0.17 11.82 -11.45
CA LEU A 98 1.16 12.26 -11.04
C LEU A 98 1.19 12.66 -9.55
N PHE A 99 0.17 12.34 -8.77
CA PHE A 99 -0.04 12.94 -7.47
C PHE A 99 0.74 12.23 -6.36
N THR A 100 1.25 13.05 -5.46
CA THR A 100 1.73 12.64 -4.13
C THR A 100 1.06 13.54 -3.11
N THR A 101 0.56 12.95 -2.04
CA THR A 101 0.03 13.68 -0.90
C THR A 101 0.61 13.13 0.39
N VAL A 102 0.82 13.99 1.36
CA VAL A 102 1.32 13.64 2.69
C VAL A 102 0.29 14.08 3.72
N TYR A 103 -0.20 13.14 4.49
CA TYR A 103 -1.19 13.38 5.51
C TYR A 103 -0.63 13.16 6.91
N ASP A 104 -0.86 14.13 7.79
CA ASP A 104 -0.55 14.03 9.23
C ASP A 104 -1.81 13.68 10.01
N PRO A 105 -1.96 12.46 10.53
CA PRO A 105 -3.15 12.06 11.28
C PRO A 105 -3.32 12.80 12.60
N LYS A 106 -2.23 13.33 13.18
CA LYS A 106 -2.28 14.06 14.46
C LYS A 106 -2.91 15.43 14.33
N THR A 107 -2.60 16.12 13.24
CA THR A 107 -3.10 17.47 12.98
C THR A 107 -4.25 17.50 11.98
N SER A 108 -4.56 16.36 11.34
CA SER A 108 -5.51 16.24 10.23
C SER A 108 -5.16 17.15 9.04
N MET A 109 -3.88 17.47 8.88
CA MET A 109 -3.40 18.32 7.78
C MET A 109 -2.92 17.50 6.59
N GLU A 110 -3.29 17.96 5.42
CA GLU A 110 -2.77 17.47 4.15
C GLU A 110 -1.72 18.44 3.59
N ILE A 111 -0.61 17.90 3.13
CA ILE A 111 0.48 18.62 2.50
C ILE A 111 0.65 18.04 1.09
N PRO A 112 0.53 18.85 0.03
CA PRO A 112 0.86 18.39 -1.32
C PRO A 112 2.33 17.97 -1.38
N GLY A 113 2.58 16.78 -1.89
CA GLY A 113 3.93 16.30 -2.17
C GLY A 113 4.38 16.64 -3.58
N PRO A 114 5.63 16.32 -3.95
CA PRO A 114 6.14 16.50 -5.29
C PRO A 114 5.41 15.61 -6.29
N PHE A 115 5.21 16.12 -7.50
CA PHE A 115 4.64 15.32 -8.58
C PHE A 115 5.58 14.21 -9.01
N LEU A 116 5.00 13.05 -9.33
CA LEU A 116 5.71 12.01 -10.07
C LEU A 116 6.10 12.54 -11.45
N VAL A 117 7.23 12.11 -11.97
CA VAL A 117 7.65 12.44 -13.34
C VAL A 117 6.73 11.77 -14.36
N GLU A 118 6.37 10.53 -14.09
CA GLU A 118 5.49 9.72 -14.94
C GLU A 118 4.33 9.13 -14.13
N PRO A 119 3.14 8.97 -14.75
CA PRO A 119 1.97 8.44 -14.07
C PRO A 119 2.19 7.01 -13.58
N LYS A 120 1.68 6.72 -12.39
CA LYS A 120 1.65 5.38 -11.79
C LYS A 120 0.26 5.06 -11.27
N LEU A 121 -0.32 4.00 -11.76
CA LEU A 121 -1.62 3.50 -11.29
C LEU A 121 -1.42 2.43 -10.22
N ARG A 122 -1.92 2.70 -9.01
CA ARG A 122 -1.82 1.79 -7.85
C ARG A 122 -0.40 1.24 -7.66
N PRO A 123 0.63 2.11 -7.58
CA PRO A 123 2.00 1.67 -7.44
C PRO A 123 2.18 0.76 -6.22
N VAL A 124 3.20 -0.09 -6.26
CA VAL A 124 3.66 -0.80 -5.07
C VAL A 124 4.47 0.19 -4.25
N LEU A 125 4.04 0.46 -3.02
CA LEU A 125 4.71 1.38 -2.11
C LEU A 125 5.44 0.59 -1.01
N ILE A 126 6.71 0.93 -0.82
CA ILE A 126 7.60 0.27 0.13
C ILE A 126 8.25 1.36 0.99
N PRO A 127 7.76 1.54 2.23
CA PRO A 127 8.38 2.47 3.17
C PRO A 127 9.63 1.85 3.80
N ARG A 128 10.67 2.65 4.00
CA ARG A 128 11.84 2.32 4.79
C ARG A 128 12.42 3.57 5.44
N SER A 129 12.33 3.66 6.75
CA SER A 129 12.69 4.88 7.48
C SER A 129 12.00 6.10 6.87
N SER A 130 12.73 7.16 6.52
CA SER A 130 12.16 8.35 5.86
C SER A 130 11.94 8.21 4.36
N LYS A 131 12.39 7.12 3.75
CA LYS A 131 12.28 6.90 2.30
C LYS A 131 11.02 6.11 1.95
N LEU A 132 10.35 6.55 0.90
CA LEU A 132 9.25 5.83 0.27
C LEU A 132 9.66 5.42 -1.15
N TYR A 133 9.77 4.13 -1.39
CA TYR A 133 9.99 3.58 -2.72
C TYR A 133 8.65 3.36 -3.40
N ALA A 134 8.54 3.77 -4.66
CA ALA A 134 7.36 3.58 -5.48
C ALA A 134 7.71 2.83 -6.76
N LEU A 135 7.15 1.63 -6.92
CA LEU A 135 7.38 0.75 -8.05
C LEU A 135 6.11 0.64 -8.87
N SER A 136 6.22 0.74 -10.19
CA SER A 136 5.09 0.49 -11.10
C SER A 136 4.54 -0.91 -10.89
N ARG A 137 3.23 -1.02 -10.72
CA ARG A 137 2.56 -2.31 -10.56
C ARG A 137 2.43 -3.06 -11.88
N THR A 138 2.20 -2.30 -12.94
CA THR A 138 2.03 -2.79 -14.32
C THR A 138 2.94 -2.01 -15.24
N PRO A 139 4.28 -2.26 -15.18
CA PRO A 139 5.22 -1.53 -16.02
C PRO A 139 4.89 -1.72 -17.50
N SER A 140 4.76 -0.64 -18.24
CA SER A 140 4.41 -0.66 -19.66
C SER A 140 5.16 0.44 -20.43
N VAL A 141 5.36 0.21 -21.70
CA VAL A 141 5.85 1.18 -22.67
C VAL A 141 4.72 1.78 -23.52
N VAL A 142 3.47 1.39 -23.25
CA VAL A 142 2.29 1.84 -24.01
C VAL A 142 1.72 3.11 -23.37
N PRO A 143 1.40 4.14 -24.16
CA PRO A 143 0.75 5.35 -23.66
C PRO A 143 -0.55 5.08 -22.89
N GLY A 144 -0.71 5.75 -21.76
CA GLY A 144 -1.89 5.60 -20.88
C GLY A 144 -1.76 4.59 -19.75
N LEU A 145 -0.71 3.77 -19.77
CA LEU A 145 -0.32 2.87 -18.70
C LEU A 145 0.88 3.44 -17.91
N ASP A 146 1.56 2.63 -17.10
CA ASP A 146 2.75 3.06 -16.41
C ASP A 146 3.96 3.17 -17.36
N PHE A 147 4.68 4.30 -17.27
CA PHE A 147 5.87 4.58 -18.04
C PHE A 147 7.14 4.56 -17.20
N LEU A 148 8.30 4.57 -17.88
CA LEU A 148 9.57 4.88 -17.27
C LEU A 148 9.56 6.31 -16.66
N PRO A 149 10.18 6.52 -15.49
CA PRO A 149 10.87 5.53 -14.67
C PRO A 149 9.89 4.66 -13.88
N TRP A 150 10.04 3.34 -13.93
CA TRP A 150 9.16 2.40 -13.22
C TRP A 150 9.48 2.24 -11.74
N PHE A 151 10.67 2.67 -11.31
CA PHE A 151 11.10 2.61 -9.93
C PHE A 151 11.72 3.93 -9.49
N VAL A 152 11.18 4.49 -8.41
CA VAL A 152 11.57 5.79 -7.88
C VAL A 152 11.52 5.77 -6.35
N TYR A 153 12.22 6.69 -5.68
CA TYR A 153 12.05 6.91 -4.25
C TYR A 153 11.92 8.39 -3.91
N LEU A 154 11.29 8.66 -2.79
CA LEU A 154 11.10 9.97 -2.19
C LEU A 154 11.63 9.94 -0.76
N ASP A 155 12.42 10.93 -0.35
CA ASP A 155 12.80 11.10 1.06
C ASP A 155 11.91 12.16 1.70
N LEU A 156 11.09 11.72 2.66
CA LEU A 156 10.09 12.57 3.31
C LEU A 156 10.71 13.66 4.18
N ASN A 157 11.90 13.44 4.72
CA ASN A 157 12.59 14.44 5.52
C ASN A 157 12.92 15.71 4.73
N TYR A 158 13.15 15.58 3.43
CA TYR A 158 13.42 16.74 2.56
C TYR A 158 12.12 17.43 2.14
N VAL A 159 11.10 16.66 1.78
CA VAL A 159 9.80 17.20 1.33
C VAL A 159 9.14 18.08 2.38
N LEU A 160 9.25 17.71 3.65
CA LEU A 160 8.61 18.43 4.75
C LEU A 160 9.33 19.71 5.18
N VAL A 161 10.57 19.94 4.73
CA VAL A 161 11.38 21.14 5.10
C VAL A 161 11.19 22.30 4.14
N ALA A 162 11.04 22.02 2.87
CA ALA A 162 10.98 23.05 1.83
C ALA A 162 9.88 22.74 0.81
N PRO A 163 8.60 22.87 1.21
CA PRO A 163 7.49 22.56 0.32
C PRO A 163 7.44 23.42 -0.93
N HIS A 164 8.20 24.52 -1.00
CA HIS A 164 8.20 25.45 -2.12
C HIS A 164 9.33 25.23 -3.12
N ASP A 165 10.33 24.41 -2.81
CA ASP A 165 11.43 24.13 -3.74
C ASP A 165 11.26 22.76 -4.41
N ALA A 166 10.14 22.61 -5.10
CA ALA A 166 9.71 21.35 -5.73
C ALA A 166 10.66 20.84 -6.84
N ARG A 167 11.67 21.61 -7.24
CA ARG A 167 12.59 21.22 -8.31
C ARG A 167 13.79 20.40 -7.84
N THR A 168 14.21 20.58 -6.59
CA THR A 168 15.37 19.89 -6.01
C THR A 168 15.01 18.73 -5.09
N MET A 169 13.74 18.62 -4.68
CA MET A 169 13.26 17.70 -3.65
C MET A 169 12.17 16.76 -4.16
N GLY A 170 12.36 16.27 -5.37
CA GLY A 170 11.40 15.40 -6.05
C GLY A 170 11.67 13.91 -5.87
N TRP A 171 10.99 13.14 -6.68
CA TRP A 171 11.21 11.72 -6.82
C TRP A 171 12.54 11.44 -7.52
N HIS A 172 13.35 10.59 -6.92
CA HIS A 172 14.63 10.15 -7.47
C HIS A 172 14.46 8.84 -8.23
N HIS A 173 15.11 8.74 -9.39
CA HIS A 173 15.06 7.56 -10.23
C HIS A 173 15.97 6.46 -9.69
N LEU A 174 15.51 5.22 -9.80
CA LEU A 174 16.24 4.01 -9.48
C LEU A 174 16.27 3.08 -10.69
N PRO A 175 17.26 2.18 -10.76
CA PRO A 175 17.28 1.16 -11.80
C PRO A 175 16.00 0.33 -11.79
N PRO A 176 15.39 0.04 -12.94
CA PRO A 176 14.21 -0.80 -13.00
C PRO A 176 14.56 -2.26 -12.68
N PRO A 177 13.61 -3.04 -12.12
CA PRO A 177 13.80 -4.48 -11.93
C PRO A 177 14.18 -5.20 -13.22
N PRO A 178 15.13 -6.15 -13.20
CA PRO A 178 15.56 -6.87 -14.41
C PRO A 178 14.47 -7.70 -15.08
N ILE A 179 13.45 -8.08 -14.32
CA ILE A 179 12.28 -8.83 -14.79
C ILE A 179 11.22 -7.95 -15.48
N PHE A 180 11.39 -6.63 -15.48
CA PHE A 180 10.53 -5.68 -16.18
C PHE A 180 10.90 -5.59 -17.67
N PRO A 181 10.03 -5.06 -18.55
CA PRO A 181 10.26 -5.00 -19.99
C PRO A 181 11.26 -3.88 -20.37
N VAL A 182 12.47 -3.94 -19.83
CA VAL A 182 13.51 -2.89 -19.98
C VAL A 182 14.06 -2.84 -21.41
N ARG A 183 14.06 -3.98 -22.11
CA ARG A 183 14.52 -4.09 -23.51
C ARG A 183 13.51 -4.93 -24.27
N LEU A 184 12.81 -4.28 -25.17
CA LEU A 184 11.86 -4.93 -26.07
C LEU A 184 12.49 -5.05 -27.46
N ASN A 185 12.23 -6.17 -28.12
CA ASN A 185 12.51 -6.31 -29.56
C ASN A 185 11.39 -5.63 -30.38
N PRO A 186 11.56 -5.40 -31.68
CA PRO A 186 10.55 -4.73 -32.52
C PRO A 186 9.16 -5.38 -32.54
N LEU A 187 9.07 -6.70 -32.37
CA LEU A 187 7.80 -7.42 -32.31
C LEU A 187 7.09 -7.18 -30.97
N GLU A 188 7.85 -7.17 -29.89
CA GLU A 188 7.34 -6.88 -28.55
C GLU A 188 6.86 -5.41 -28.40
N TYR A 189 7.42 -4.47 -29.17
CA TYR A 189 6.87 -3.10 -29.23
C TYR A 189 5.49 -3.07 -29.90
N ARG A 190 5.23 -3.98 -30.85
CA ARG A 190 3.95 -4.09 -31.52
C ARG A 190 2.89 -4.77 -30.63
N ASP A 191 3.31 -5.73 -29.82
CA ASP A 191 2.50 -6.47 -28.86
C ASP A 191 3.25 -6.54 -27.51
N PRO A 192 3.23 -5.46 -26.72
CA PRO A 192 4.03 -5.36 -25.50
C PRO A 192 3.63 -6.43 -24.48
N PRO A 193 4.60 -7.09 -23.82
CA PRO A 193 4.30 -8.08 -22.81
C PRO A 193 3.58 -7.43 -21.63
N GLU A 194 2.44 -8.00 -21.25
CA GLU A 194 1.73 -7.60 -20.06
C GLU A 194 2.47 -8.10 -18.80
N VAL A 195 3.14 -7.21 -18.10
CA VAL A 195 3.87 -7.51 -16.87
C VAL A 195 3.14 -6.90 -15.68
N ARG A 196 2.93 -7.69 -14.63
CA ARG A 196 2.30 -7.22 -13.40
C ARG A 196 3.01 -7.77 -12.18
N VAL A 197 3.30 -6.90 -11.21
CA VAL A 197 3.85 -7.31 -9.92
C VAL A 197 2.84 -8.21 -9.20
N ALA A 198 3.26 -9.44 -8.91
CA ALA A 198 2.45 -10.46 -8.23
C ALA A 198 2.68 -10.44 -6.72
N SER A 199 3.93 -10.38 -6.30
CA SER A 199 4.33 -10.51 -4.90
C SER A 199 5.59 -9.73 -4.58
N TYR A 200 5.71 -9.29 -3.32
CA TYR A 200 6.89 -8.60 -2.82
C TYR A 200 7.01 -8.73 -1.29
N ALA A 201 8.24 -8.63 -0.82
CA ALA A 201 8.58 -8.59 0.60
C ALA A 201 9.75 -7.63 0.84
N VAL A 202 9.86 -7.12 2.07
CA VAL A 202 11.04 -6.36 2.52
C VAL A 202 11.75 -7.20 3.57
N VAL A 203 12.97 -7.61 3.28
CA VAL A 203 13.76 -8.49 4.14
C VAL A 203 15.11 -7.82 4.41
N GLY A 204 15.30 -7.33 5.62
CA GLY A 204 16.49 -6.54 5.95
C GLY A 204 16.61 -5.29 5.07
N SER A 205 17.70 -5.15 4.32
CA SER A 205 17.93 -4.08 3.35
C SER A 205 17.44 -4.41 1.94
N HIS A 206 16.76 -5.54 1.72
CA HIS A 206 16.40 -6.00 0.40
C HIS A 206 14.89 -5.92 0.14
N ILE A 207 14.52 -5.50 -1.07
CA ILE A 207 13.17 -5.61 -1.60
C ILE A 207 13.13 -6.81 -2.53
N LEU A 208 12.41 -7.87 -2.14
CA LEU A 208 12.15 -9.03 -2.98
C LEU A 208 10.95 -8.77 -3.87
N LEU A 209 11.01 -9.18 -5.13
CA LEU A 209 9.98 -8.91 -6.12
C LEU A 209 9.81 -10.08 -7.09
N SER A 210 8.56 -10.46 -7.36
CA SER A 210 8.18 -11.36 -8.46
C SER A 210 7.01 -10.79 -9.24
N VAL A 211 6.93 -11.18 -10.50
CA VAL A 211 5.83 -10.80 -11.42
C VAL A 211 4.92 -12.00 -11.68
N GLN A 212 3.77 -11.77 -12.35
CA GLN A 212 2.81 -12.85 -12.64
C GLN A 212 3.39 -13.93 -13.56
N GLN A 213 4.27 -13.55 -14.47
CA GLN A 213 4.98 -14.48 -15.33
C GLN A 213 6.06 -15.20 -14.54
N ASP A 214 6.40 -16.41 -14.94
CA ASP A 214 7.44 -17.23 -14.31
C ASP A 214 8.84 -16.72 -14.70
N LYS A 215 9.23 -15.60 -14.10
CA LYS A 215 10.51 -14.92 -14.34
C LYS A 215 11.46 -15.02 -13.15
N GLY A 216 11.06 -15.72 -12.10
CA GLY A 216 11.81 -15.84 -10.88
C GLY A 216 11.64 -14.63 -9.94
N THR A 217 12.50 -14.58 -8.94
CA THR A 217 12.53 -13.54 -7.92
C THR A 217 13.80 -12.72 -8.05
N CYS A 218 13.64 -11.39 -8.09
CA CYS A 218 14.76 -10.46 -7.98
C CYS A 218 14.76 -9.75 -6.62
N ALA A 219 15.93 -9.34 -6.16
CA ALA A 219 16.16 -8.58 -4.95
C ALA A 219 16.79 -7.23 -5.28
N PHE A 220 16.25 -6.16 -4.73
CA PHE A 220 16.85 -4.84 -4.76
C PHE A 220 17.54 -4.57 -3.42
N ASP A 221 18.83 -4.37 -3.45
CA ASP A 221 19.58 -3.91 -2.29
C ASP A 221 19.44 -2.37 -2.17
N MET A 222 18.80 -1.91 -1.10
CA MET A 222 18.55 -0.50 -0.84
C MET A 222 19.80 0.28 -0.40
N ASP A 223 20.86 -0.41 -0.03
CA ASP A 223 22.12 0.22 0.38
C ASP A 223 23.01 0.48 -0.84
N THR A 224 23.06 -0.46 -1.79
CA THR A 224 23.84 -0.33 -3.04
C THR A 224 23.05 0.20 -4.22
N ASN A 225 21.72 0.21 -4.13
CA ASN A 225 20.78 0.54 -5.22
C ASN A 225 20.92 -0.37 -6.45
N GLN A 226 21.18 -1.65 -6.24
CA GLN A 226 21.36 -2.63 -7.31
C GLN A 226 20.32 -3.77 -7.22
N TRP A 227 20.02 -4.35 -8.39
CA TRP A 227 19.16 -5.52 -8.51
C TRP A 227 19.97 -6.77 -8.81
N ASP A 228 19.64 -7.87 -8.13
CA ASP A 228 20.14 -9.21 -8.41
C ASP A 228 18.97 -10.18 -8.66
N MET A 229 19.18 -11.18 -9.53
CA MET A 229 18.30 -12.33 -9.60
C MET A 229 18.72 -13.31 -8.50
N VAL A 230 17.81 -13.62 -7.57
CA VAL A 230 18.12 -14.41 -6.36
C VAL A 230 17.47 -15.77 -6.32
N ASP A 231 16.44 -16.01 -7.12
CA ASP A 231 15.79 -17.32 -7.27
C ASP A 231 15.19 -17.46 -8.68
N ALA A 232 15.26 -18.68 -9.23
CA ALA A 232 14.62 -19.00 -10.49
C ALA A 232 13.08 -19.10 -10.39
N ASN A 233 12.57 -19.33 -9.17
CA ASN A 233 11.14 -19.43 -8.89
C ASN A 233 10.59 -18.09 -8.40
N ASN A 234 9.30 -17.90 -8.65
CA ASN A 234 8.55 -16.77 -8.08
C ASN A 234 8.33 -16.96 -6.57
N LEU A 235 8.13 -15.86 -5.85
CA LEU A 235 7.71 -15.87 -4.45
C LEU A 235 6.41 -16.69 -4.29
N PRO A 236 6.30 -17.56 -3.27
CA PRO A 236 5.19 -18.53 -3.14
C PRO A 236 3.89 -17.92 -2.60
N PHE A 237 3.76 -16.60 -2.63
CA PHE A 237 2.61 -15.89 -2.09
C PHE A 237 2.13 -14.76 -3.01
N ILE A 238 0.94 -14.21 -2.72
CA ILE A 238 0.28 -13.16 -3.48
C ILE A 238 0.34 -11.84 -2.69
N GLY A 239 0.73 -10.76 -3.36
CA GLY A 239 0.77 -9.41 -2.79
C GLY A 239 1.94 -9.19 -1.84
N LYS A 240 1.76 -8.38 -0.80
CA LYS A 240 2.77 -8.06 0.20
C LYS A 240 2.87 -9.17 1.25
N ALA A 241 4.09 -9.63 1.55
CA ALA A 241 4.36 -10.34 2.79
C ALA A 241 4.59 -9.32 3.91
N VAL A 242 3.94 -9.54 5.06
CA VAL A 242 3.96 -8.63 6.21
C VAL A 242 4.82 -9.24 7.31
N PRO A 243 5.80 -8.50 7.86
CA PRO A 243 6.69 -9.02 8.89
C PRO A 243 5.94 -9.31 10.19
N LEU A 244 6.28 -10.43 10.81
CA LEU A 244 5.82 -10.83 12.15
C LEU A 244 6.89 -10.60 13.23
N GLY A 245 8.14 -10.48 12.81
CA GLY A 245 9.33 -10.34 13.65
C GLY A 245 10.40 -11.33 13.25
N GLY A 246 11.68 -10.98 13.45
CA GLY A 246 12.79 -11.75 12.97
C GLY A 246 12.74 -11.98 11.46
N HIS A 247 12.79 -13.23 11.03
CA HIS A 247 12.69 -13.62 9.60
C HIS A 247 11.30 -14.13 9.20
N LEU A 248 10.31 -14.04 10.11
CA LEU A 248 8.97 -14.56 9.86
C LEU A 248 8.06 -13.53 9.23
N PHE A 249 7.33 -13.96 8.21
CA PHE A 249 6.38 -13.15 7.44
C PHE A 249 5.07 -13.89 7.29
N ILE A 250 3.96 -13.13 7.30
CA ILE A 250 2.65 -13.66 6.93
C ILE A 250 2.27 -13.14 5.55
N ALA A 251 1.76 -14.03 4.70
CA ALA A 251 1.28 -13.68 3.37
C ALA A 251 0.14 -14.61 2.93
N ARG A 252 -0.46 -14.31 1.78
CA ARG A 252 -1.48 -15.15 1.15
C ARG A 252 -0.81 -16.19 0.26
N SER A 253 -0.88 -17.44 0.63
CA SER A 253 -0.22 -18.54 -0.09
C SER A 253 -0.86 -18.81 -1.46
N ILE A 254 -0.05 -18.97 -2.49
CA ILE A 254 -0.50 -19.43 -3.81
C ILE A 254 -0.96 -20.89 -3.73
N ALA A 255 -0.15 -21.76 -3.13
CA ALA A 255 -0.42 -23.19 -3.03
C ALA A 255 -1.72 -23.52 -2.26
N ASN A 256 -2.09 -22.65 -1.29
CA ASN A 256 -3.28 -22.85 -0.46
C ASN A 256 -4.46 -21.95 -0.88
N GLY A 257 -4.56 -21.60 -2.17
CA GLY A 257 -5.68 -20.85 -2.72
C GLY A 257 -5.90 -19.47 -2.08
N GLY A 258 -4.82 -18.80 -1.67
CA GLY A 258 -4.87 -17.48 -1.01
C GLY A 258 -5.13 -17.54 0.50
N ALA A 259 -5.08 -18.71 1.13
CA ALA A 259 -5.09 -18.81 2.59
C ALA A 259 -3.85 -18.15 3.19
N ALA A 260 -3.96 -17.68 4.43
CA ALA A 260 -2.82 -17.13 5.15
C ALA A 260 -1.81 -18.23 5.48
N ALA A 261 -0.54 -17.96 5.19
CA ALA A 261 0.58 -18.83 5.53
C ALA A 261 1.73 -18.01 6.11
N VAL A 262 2.57 -18.65 6.89
CA VAL A 262 3.77 -18.05 7.47
C VAL A 262 4.99 -18.59 6.75
N TYR A 263 5.90 -17.69 6.43
CA TYR A 263 7.14 -17.99 5.74
C TYR A 263 8.32 -17.47 6.56
N ASP A 264 9.36 -18.28 6.70
CA ASP A 264 10.70 -17.81 7.07
C ASP A 264 11.39 -17.37 5.77
N ILE A 265 11.71 -16.09 5.67
CA ILE A 265 12.32 -15.52 4.48
C ILE A 265 13.66 -14.91 4.88
N ARG A 266 14.74 -15.41 4.31
CA ARG A 266 16.10 -14.93 4.59
C ARG A 266 16.83 -14.62 3.29
N VAL A 267 17.61 -13.55 3.35
CA VAL A 267 18.49 -13.11 2.26
C VAL A 267 19.93 -13.17 2.80
N PHE A 268 20.78 -13.92 2.12
CA PHE A 268 22.16 -14.12 2.50
C PHE A 268 23.10 -13.49 1.46
N PRO A 269 24.03 -12.63 1.87
CA PRO A 269 25.10 -12.23 0.97
C PRO A 269 26.04 -13.43 0.76
N LEU A 270 26.20 -13.86 -0.49
CA LEU A 270 27.21 -14.83 -0.84
C LEU A 270 28.58 -14.15 -0.80
N GLN A 271 29.59 -14.90 -0.34
CA GLN A 271 30.97 -14.42 -0.36
C GLN A 271 31.38 -14.05 -1.79
N PRO A 272 32.09 -12.92 -1.99
CA PRO A 272 32.51 -12.50 -3.30
C PRO A 272 33.32 -13.62 -3.96
N THR A 273 32.85 -14.11 -5.10
CA THR A 273 33.61 -14.99 -5.95
C THR A 273 34.80 -14.22 -6.52
N SER A 274 35.84 -14.93 -6.95
CA SER A 274 37.07 -14.34 -7.56
C SER A 274 36.82 -13.35 -8.72
N SER A 275 35.57 -13.26 -9.22
CA SER A 275 35.12 -12.31 -10.25
C SER A 275 34.55 -11.00 -9.67
N GLY A 276 34.52 -10.81 -8.35
CA GLY A 276 34.07 -9.56 -7.72
C GLY A 276 32.55 -9.30 -7.76
N SER A 277 31.74 -10.23 -8.26
CA SER A 277 30.29 -10.10 -8.24
C SER A 277 29.75 -10.50 -6.86
N HIS A 278 29.04 -9.57 -6.19
CA HIS A 278 28.25 -9.89 -5.02
C HIS A 278 27.00 -10.64 -5.50
N LYS A 279 26.89 -11.92 -5.16
CA LYS A 279 25.67 -12.67 -5.37
C LYS A 279 24.90 -12.78 -4.06
N THR A 280 23.61 -12.70 -4.16
CA THR A 280 22.68 -12.82 -3.05
C THR A 280 21.91 -14.12 -3.19
N GLU A 281 21.75 -14.88 -2.10
CA GLU A 281 20.97 -16.12 -2.06
C GLU A 281 19.69 -15.91 -1.25
N LEU A 282 18.59 -16.46 -1.75
CA LEU A 282 17.29 -16.40 -1.11
C LEU A 282 16.90 -17.76 -0.54
N SER A 283 16.48 -17.78 0.73
CA SER A 283 15.87 -18.94 1.36
C SER A 283 14.45 -18.62 1.77
N ILE A 284 13.49 -19.43 1.36
CA ILE A 284 12.08 -19.31 1.73
C ILE A 284 11.57 -20.66 2.22
N LEU A 285 11.19 -20.72 3.49
CA LEU A 285 10.60 -21.91 4.10
C LEU A 285 9.16 -21.63 4.51
N ASN A 286 8.23 -22.51 4.15
CA ASN A 286 6.87 -22.45 4.66
C ASN A 286 6.83 -23.04 6.06
N ILE A 287 6.48 -22.24 7.05
CA ILE A 287 6.42 -22.64 8.46
C ILE A 287 5.03 -23.16 8.80
N PRO A 288 4.90 -24.38 9.31
CA PRO A 288 3.63 -24.90 9.80
C PRO A 288 3.04 -24.01 10.89
N VAL A 289 1.77 -23.66 10.74
CA VAL A 289 1.05 -22.81 11.69
C VAL A 289 0.13 -23.65 12.56
N VAL A 290 0.40 -23.67 13.86
CA VAL A 290 -0.52 -24.25 14.86
C VAL A 290 -1.49 -23.16 15.28
N SER A 291 -2.64 -23.11 14.64
CA SER A 291 -3.68 -22.14 14.94
C SER A 291 -5.07 -22.69 14.59
N LYS A 292 -6.05 -22.36 15.40
CA LYS A 292 -7.46 -22.53 15.03
C LYS A 292 -7.91 -21.35 14.15
N GLY A 293 -7.62 -21.47 12.84
CA GLY A 293 -8.23 -20.65 11.80
C GLY A 293 -7.80 -19.20 11.77
N ILE A 294 -6.61 -18.93 11.18
CA ILE A 294 -6.35 -17.61 10.63
C ILE A 294 -7.28 -17.43 9.43
N VAL A 295 -8.23 -16.51 9.56
CA VAL A 295 -9.07 -16.14 8.41
C VAL A 295 -8.31 -15.12 7.60
N PRO A 296 -7.87 -15.42 6.37
CA PRO A 296 -7.20 -14.45 5.53
C PRO A 296 -8.15 -13.28 5.27
N GLY A 297 -7.64 -12.06 5.43
CA GLY A 297 -8.30 -10.86 4.94
C GLY A 297 -7.79 -10.53 3.54
N GLN A 298 -8.42 -9.55 2.93
CA GLN A 298 -7.91 -8.97 1.68
C GLN A 298 -6.60 -8.22 1.93
N LEU A 299 -6.45 -7.64 3.13
CA LEU A 299 -5.31 -6.85 3.54
C LEU A 299 -4.75 -7.34 4.88
N PHE A 300 -3.42 -7.32 4.97
CA PHE A 300 -2.69 -7.50 6.22
C PHE A 300 -1.90 -6.24 6.54
N CYS A 301 -1.75 -5.91 7.82
CA CYS A 301 -0.80 -4.91 8.28
C CYS A 301 -0.16 -5.33 9.60
N SER A 302 1.12 -5.03 9.76
CA SER A 302 1.87 -5.27 11.00
C SER A 302 1.44 -4.25 12.07
N LEU A 303 1.31 -4.71 13.29
CA LEU A 303 1.12 -3.88 14.49
C LEU A 303 2.39 -3.85 15.34
N GLY A 304 3.46 -4.48 14.87
CA GLY A 304 4.72 -4.66 15.58
C GLY A 304 4.69 -5.79 16.61
N LYS A 305 5.87 -6.26 17.05
CA LYS A 305 6.04 -7.27 18.12
C LYS A 305 5.26 -8.57 17.89
N GLY A 306 5.26 -9.09 16.67
CA GLY A 306 4.55 -10.32 16.30
C GLY A 306 3.02 -10.18 16.25
N ILE A 307 2.49 -8.96 16.37
CA ILE A 307 1.06 -8.69 16.27
C ILE A 307 0.75 -8.19 14.86
N PHE A 308 -0.33 -8.67 14.27
CA PHE A 308 -0.77 -8.23 12.95
C PHE A 308 -2.29 -8.17 12.85
N SER A 309 -2.76 -7.35 11.93
CA SER A 309 -4.18 -7.22 11.57
C SER A 309 -4.49 -7.87 10.24
N SER A 310 -5.65 -8.53 10.20
CA SER A 310 -6.28 -9.01 8.97
C SER A 310 -7.59 -8.26 8.76
N ILE A 311 -7.75 -7.65 7.59
CA ILE A 311 -8.91 -6.85 7.24
C ILE A 311 -9.62 -7.47 6.04
N ASP A 312 -10.87 -7.81 6.23
CA ASP A 312 -11.74 -8.38 5.21
C ASP A 312 -12.88 -7.38 4.93
N VAL A 313 -13.07 -7.06 3.66
CA VAL A 313 -14.08 -6.11 3.21
C VAL A 313 -15.11 -6.84 2.39
N ARG A 314 -16.38 -6.73 2.80
CA ARG A 314 -17.50 -7.38 2.13
C ARG A 314 -18.54 -6.34 1.72
N SER A 315 -18.88 -6.30 0.47
CA SER A 315 -20.02 -5.50 0.02
C SER A 315 -21.32 -6.07 0.65
N ALA A 316 -22.27 -5.19 0.94
CA ALA A 316 -23.54 -5.60 1.55
C ALA A 316 -24.54 -6.24 0.55
N ALA A 317 -24.28 -6.15 -0.74
CA ALA A 317 -25.07 -6.73 -1.81
C ALA A 317 -24.17 -7.25 -2.93
N THR A 318 -24.61 -8.28 -3.66
CA THR A 318 -24.09 -8.60 -4.99
C THR A 318 -24.69 -7.57 -5.95
N PRO A 319 -23.98 -6.54 -6.34
CA PRO A 319 -24.55 -5.53 -7.21
C PRO A 319 -24.65 -6.07 -8.63
N GLY A 320 -25.74 -5.74 -9.31
CA GLY A 320 -25.79 -5.78 -10.77
C GLY A 320 -24.72 -4.83 -11.36
N PRO A 321 -24.46 -4.88 -12.66
CA PRO A 321 -23.39 -4.11 -13.30
C PRO A 321 -23.45 -2.59 -13.04
N ASP A 322 -24.63 -2.05 -12.73
CA ASP A 322 -24.87 -0.62 -12.47
C ASP A 322 -25.14 -0.30 -10.99
N ALA A 323 -24.96 -1.25 -10.08
CA ALA A 323 -25.33 -1.02 -8.69
C ALA A 323 -24.27 -0.22 -7.94
N LYS A 324 -24.70 0.92 -7.43
CA LYS A 324 -23.87 1.82 -6.62
C LYS A 324 -23.69 1.29 -5.20
N LEU A 325 -22.45 1.17 -4.76
CA LEU A 325 -22.12 0.64 -3.45
C LEU A 325 -22.11 1.76 -2.40
N HIS A 326 -23.14 1.84 -1.56
CA HIS A 326 -23.21 2.82 -0.46
C HIS A 326 -22.74 2.28 0.89
N LYS A 327 -22.58 0.97 1.01
CA LYS A 327 -22.29 0.32 2.29
C LYS A 327 -21.36 -0.88 2.09
N ALA A 328 -20.36 -0.97 2.94
CA ALA A 328 -19.49 -2.14 3.05
C ALA A 328 -19.39 -2.60 4.51
N ARG A 329 -19.18 -3.88 4.72
CA ARG A 329 -18.88 -4.45 6.03
C ARG A 329 -17.40 -4.73 6.10
N ILE A 330 -16.74 -4.18 7.12
CA ILE A 330 -15.34 -4.41 7.41
C ILE A 330 -15.23 -5.35 8.60
N VAL A 331 -14.50 -6.44 8.45
CA VAL A 331 -14.18 -7.36 9.53
C VAL A 331 -12.69 -7.23 9.82
N HIS A 332 -12.37 -6.60 10.94
CA HIS A 332 -11.04 -6.44 11.46
C HIS A 332 -10.74 -7.53 12.47
N ARG A 333 -9.65 -8.25 12.30
CA ARG A 333 -9.17 -9.29 13.22
C ARG A 333 -7.73 -9.00 13.57
N THR A 334 -7.41 -9.10 14.84
CA THR A 334 -6.05 -8.97 15.35
C THR A 334 -5.56 -10.33 15.81
N TYR A 335 -4.34 -10.64 15.48
CA TYR A 335 -3.65 -11.88 15.83
C TYR A 335 -2.31 -11.54 16.46
N SER A 336 -1.81 -12.44 17.32
CA SER A 336 -0.45 -12.40 17.80
C SER A 336 0.25 -13.73 17.54
N GLN A 337 1.51 -13.66 17.19
CA GLN A 337 2.41 -14.77 17.18
C GLN A 337 2.85 -15.05 18.63
N VAL A 338 2.82 -16.31 19.03
CA VAL A 338 3.28 -16.77 20.34
C VAL A 338 4.30 -17.86 20.10
N GLY A 339 5.51 -17.69 20.64
CA GLY A 339 6.62 -18.64 20.47
C GLY A 339 7.41 -18.37 19.17
N GLY A 340 8.68 -18.54 19.25
CA GLY A 340 9.65 -18.25 18.20
C GLY A 340 10.90 -17.56 18.73
N ASP A 341 11.05 -17.46 20.05
CA ASP A 341 12.32 -17.11 20.66
C ASP A 341 13.24 -18.35 20.67
N ASP A 342 14.28 -18.28 19.85
CA ASP A 342 15.61 -18.90 19.96
C ASP A 342 15.74 -20.37 20.40
N THR A 343 14.74 -21.21 20.27
CA THR A 343 14.94 -22.65 20.35
C THR A 343 15.06 -23.23 18.95
N GLU A 344 16.25 -23.67 18.60
CA GLU A 344 16.65 -24.22 17.30
C GLU A 344 15.82 -25.41 16.79
N ASP A 345 14.86 -25.90 17.56
CA ASP A 345 14.08 -27.11 17.27
C ASP A 345 12.61 -26.92 16.93
N ASN A 346 12.06 -25.68 16.95
CA ASN A 346 10.63 -25.48 16.69
C ASN A 346 10.34 -25.13 15.23
N ASN A 347 10.15 -26.13 14.41
CA ASN A 347 9.70 -26.01 13.01
C ASN A 347 8.24 -25.53 12.85
N TYR A 348 7.64 -24.90 13.84
CA TYR A 348 6.26 -24.40 13.76
C TYR A 348 6.11 -23.06 14.49
N THR A 349 5.11 -22.28 14.10
CA THR A 349 4.72 -21.05 14.82
C THR A 349 3.28 -21.17 15.35
N VAL A 350 3.03 -20.58 16.51
CA VAL A 350 1.69 -20.53 17.11
C VAL A 350 1.11 -19.15 16.88
N ILE A 351 -0.07 -19.09 16.25
CA ILE A 351 -0.77 -17.83 16.06
C ILE A 351 -2.10 -17.87 16.81
N THR A 352 -2.30 -16.93 17.71
CA THR A 352 -3.51 -16.79 18.50
C THR A 352 -4.33 -15.60 18.05
N LYS A 353 -5.64 -15.81 17.89
CA LYS A 353 -6.57 -14.73 17.62
C LYS A 353 -6.82 -13.94 18.90
N GLN A 354 -6.51 -12.66 18.89
CA GLN A 354 -6.69 -11.76 20.01
C GLN A 354 -8.08 -11.14 20.01
N HIS A 355 -8.48 -10.62 18.85
CA HIS A 355 -9.67 -9.81 18.78
C HIS A 355 -10.37 -9.88 17.42
N ARG A 356 -11.69 -9.61 17.40
CA ARG A 356 -12.48 -9.45 16.18
C ARG A 356 -13.46 -8.30 16.36
N GLN A 357 -13.39 -7.35 15.46
CA GLN A 357 -14.32 -6.21 15.37
C GLN A 357 -15.02 -6.21 14.02
N ILE A 358 -16.22 -5.69 14.00
CA ILE A 358 -17.00 -5.53 12.78
C ILE A 358 -17.43 -4.08 12.69
N TYR A 359 -17.17 -3.47 11.55
CA TYR A 359 -17.59 -2.13 11.25
C TYR A 359 -18.49 -2.11 10.03
N LYS A 360 -19.34 -1.10 9.97
CA LYS A 360 -20.14 -0.77 8.80
C LYS A 360 -19.62 0.54 8.25
N LEU A 361 -19.03 0.46 7.07
CA LEU A 361 -18.63 1.63 6.28
C LEU A 361 -19.84 2.10 5.49
N ILE A 362 -20.20 3.36 5.61
CA ILE A 362 -21.35 3.98 4.94
C ILE A 362 -20.87 5.27 4.30
N ASP A 363 -21.09 5.40 3.01
CA ASP A 363 -20.96 6.66 2.31
C ASP A 363 -22.35 7.23 2.02
N ARG A 364 -22.59 8.49 2.41
CA ARG A 364 -23.85 9.18 2.23
C ARG A 364 -23.84 10.20 1.09
N THR A 365 -22.65 10.62 0.68
CA THR A 365 -22.43 11.64 -0.34
C THR A 365 -21.95 11.07 -1.66
N HIS A 366 -21.14 10.01 -1.60
CA HIS A 366 -20.54 9.38 -2.76
C HIS A 366 -20.85 7.89 -2.75
N HIS A 367 -20.38 7.18 -3.75
CA HIS A 367 -20.42 5.74 -3.78
C HIS A 367 -19.04 5.20 -3.38
N LEU A 368 -19.02 4.05 -2.72
CA LEU A 368 -17.78 3.32 -2.45
C LEU A 368 -17.31 2.65 -3.75
N ALA A 369 -16.03 2.74 -4.05
CA ALA A 369 -15.45 2.12 -5.24
C ALA A 369 -15.66 0.59 -5.23
N HIS A 370 -15.98 0.05 -6.39
CA HIS A 370 -16.24 -1.37 -6.59
C HIS A 370 -15.03 -2.02 -7.31
N PRO A 371 -14.67 -3.28 -7.06
CA PRO A 371 -15.28 -4.24 -6.12
C PRO A 371 -14.79 -4.14 -4.68
N SER A 372 -13.74 -3.41 -4.39
CA SER A 372 -13.17 -3.25 -3.05
C SER A 372 -12.83 -1.79 -2.77
N PRO A 373 -13.61 -1.12 -1.91
CA PRO A 373 -13.38 0.29 -1.61
C PRO A 373 -12.16 0.54 -0.73
N VAL A 374 -11.69 -0.45 0.03
CA VAL A 374 -10.51 -0.28 0.89
C VAL A 374 -9.26 -0.66 0.11
N VAL A 375 -8.41 0.32 -0.15
CA VAL A 375 -7.19 0.17 -0.98
C VAL A 375 -5.94 -0.04 -0.14
N ALA A 376 -5.94 0.36 1.14
CA ALA A 376 -4.83 0.11 2.05
C ALA A 376 -5.30 0.01 3.51
N ALA A 377 -4.55 -0.76 4.31
CA ALA A 377 -4.62 -0.81 5.76
C ALA A 377 -3.23 -0.41 6.31
N LEU A 378 -3.20 0.57 7.18
CA LEU A 378 -2.01 1.29 7.57
C LEU A 378 -1.90 1.36 9.09
N THR A 379 -0.69 1.27 9.62
CA THR A 379 -0.36 1.53 11.02
C THR A 379 0.61 2.69 11.10
N MET A 380 0.66 3.40 12.21
CA MET A 380 1.53 4.57 12.39
C MET A 380 2.95 4.20 12.86
N GLU A 381 3.35 2.95 12.73
CA GLU A 381 4.76 2.56 12.84
C GLU A 381 5.26 2.17 11.45
N ALA A 382 6.41 2.71 11.06
CA ALA A 382 7.16 2.20 9.93
C ALA A 382 7.67 0.79 10.25
N GLU A 383 7.58 -0.09 9.28
CA GLU A 383 8.12 -1.46 9.33
C GLU A 383 9.65 -1.42 9.23
#